data_e4e2d7ac858a341edefc60199db8398e
#
_entry.id   e4e2d7ac858a341edefc60199db8398e
#
_cell.length_a   1.000
_cell.length_b   1.000
_cell.length_c   1.000
_cell.angle_alpha   90.00
_cell.angle_beta   90.00
_cell.angle_gamma   90.00
#
_symmetry.space_group_name_H-M   'P 1'
#
loop_
_entity.id
_entity.type
_entity.pdbx_description
1 polymer ?
#
loop_
_entity_poly.entity_id
_entity_poly.type
_entity_poly.pdbx_seq_one_letter_code
_entity_poly.pdbx_strand_id
1 'polypeptide(L)'
;MTNYLESLEIDPGSARQYIDARAAFGELERTKKSAQQVRGGMVWKSVGDKEYLIRTSTKGEQKSLGRRTTETEAMFLSFTQKKQSLEERVSSLKNTIARHERMNRALRVGRMPKIAVSILRRLADAGLDEYFRIVGTYALYAYEAAAGVRLTTEITSTRDIDLLWDTRKRVMFAQRLAKEAPSMLAVLQKVDKSFHVIEDQKYTAINKEGFEVDIIRRMAIDDDPHPIRLSDADDGFWVVQAKKAADLLNAEEFSEMVVADNGTMARMTTIHPSVFVAFKRWMSKEPDRDPLKRRRDALQADAVEWILHERLPHMLKDGAEICL
;
A
#
# COMPACT_ATOMS: atom_id res chain seq x y z
N MET A 1 -28.78 23.10 -5.04
CA MET A 1 -27.54 22.34 -4.75
C MET A 1 -27.99 20.96 -4.31
N THR A 2 -27.77 19.98 -5.15
CA THR A 2 -28.33 18.64 -5.03
C THR A 2 -27.56 17.89 -3.93
N ASN A 3 -28.28 17.32 -2.97
CA ASN A 3 -27.81 16.59 -1.77
C ASN A 3 -27.02 15.28 -2.09
N TYR A 4 -26.06 15.32 -3.01
CA TYR A 4 -25.22 14.16 -3.35
C TYR A 4 -24.11 13.88 -2.36
N LEU A 5 -23.95 14.76 -1.36
CA LEU A 5 -22.92 14.69 -0.32
C LEU A 5 -23.54 14.43 1.06
N GLU A 6 -24.46 13.48 1.15
CA GLU A 6 -24.72 12.88 2.47
C GLU A 6 -23.48 12.05 2.88
N SER A 7 -22.41 12.79 3.18
CA SER A 7 -21.32 12.21 3.95
C SER A 7 -21.89 11.90 5.33
N LEU A 8 -22.05 10.62 5.60
CA LEU A 8 -22.41 10.20 6.95
C LEU A 8 -21.20 10.45 7.84
N GLU A 9 -21.35 11.30 8.83
CA GLU A 9 -20.36 11.42 9.89
C GLU A 9 -20.16 10.05 10.54
N ILE A 10 -18.89 9.73 10.80
CA ILE A 10 -18.56 8.51 11.55
C ILE A 10 -18.97 8.78 13.01
N ASP A 11 -19.65 7.82 13.63
CA ASP A 11 -20.03 7.97 15.03
C ASP A 11 -18.77 8.20 15.91
N PRO A 12 -18.86 9.00 16.99
CA PRO A 12 -17.71 9.39 17.81
C PRO A 12 -16.93 8.20 18.39
N GLY A 13 -17.58 7.08 18.69
CA GLY A 13 -16.94 5.86 19.21
C GLY A 13 -16.07 5.20 18.14
N SER A 14 -16.59 5.08 16.92
CA SER A 14 -15.85 4.56 15.77
C SER A 14 -14.69 5.48 15.37
N ALA A 15 -14.91 6.80 15.41
CA ALA A 15 -13.85 7.79 15.11
C ALA A 15 -12.69 7.70 16.11
N ARG A 16 -13.00 7.62 17.41
CA ARG A 16 -11.99 7.44 18.46
C ARG A 16 -11.24 6.13 18.28
N GLN A 17 -11.96 5.03 18.04
CA GLN A 17 -11.34 3.72 17.82
C GLN A 17 -10.41 3.75 16.60
N TYR A 18 -10.79 4.45 15.51
CA TYR A 18 -9.91 4.62 14.35
C TYR A 18 -8.60 5.33 14.72
N ILE A 19 -8.67 6.42 15.48
CA ILE A 19 -7.49 7.18 15.92
C ILE A 19 -6.55 6.30 16.75
N ASP A 20 -7.08 5.54 17.72
CA ASP A 20 -6.29 4.66 18.58
C ASP A 20 -5.65 3.52 17.77
N ALA A 21 -6.42 2.91 16.87
CA ALA A 21 -5.93 1.85 15.98
C ALA A 21 -4.84 2.37 15.02
N ARG A 22 -5.03 3.57 14.45
CA ARG A 22 -4.05 4.23 13.57
C ARG A 22 -2.73 4.50 14.28
N ALA A 23 -2.79 4.98 15.51
CA ALA A 23 -1.59 5.23 16.32
C ALA A 23 -0.81 3.94 16.58
N ALA A 24 -1.50 2.86 17.00
CA ALA A 24 -0.90 1.55 17.23
C ALA A 24 -0.34 0.93 15.93
N PHE A 25 -1.04 1.08 14.81
CA PHE A 25 -0.62 0.58 13.51
C PHE A 25 0.65 1.29 13.03
N GLY A 26 0.68 2.62 13.10
CA GLY A 26 1.88 3.40 12.74
C GLY A 26 3.09 3.07 13.61
N GLU A 27 2.89 2.78 14.91
CA GLU A 27 3.98 2.34 15.79
C GLU A 27 4.50 0.95 15.39
N LEU A 28 3.62 0.03 15.01
CA LEU A 28 4.03 -1.27 14.48
C LEU A 28 4.86 -1.14 13.20
N GLU A 29 4.46 -0.26 12.27
CA GLU A 29 5.21 0.00 11.03
C GLU A 29 6.61 0.54 11.34
N ARG A 30 6.73 1.56 12.21
CA ARG A 30 8.01 2.14 12.64
C ARG A 30 8.90 1.10 13.30
N THR A 31 8.33 0.29 14.21
CA THR A 31 9.08 -0.75 14.92
C THR A 31 9.55 -1.85 13.97
N LYS A 32 8.71 -2.29 13.02
CA LYS A 32 9.09 -3.24 11.96
C LYS A 32 10.24 -2.70 11.12
N LYS A 33 10.21 -1.43 10.72
CA LYS A 33 11.29 -0.78 9.96
C LYS A 33 12.60 -0.75 10.75
N SER A 34 12.55 -0.45 12.04
CA SER A 34 13.73 -0.48 12.93
C SER A 34 14.26 -1.91 13.11
N ALA A 35 13.38 -2.91 13.25
CA ALA A 35 13.75 -4.31 13.36
C ALA A 35 14.44 -4.84 12.07
N GLN A 36 14.12 -4.29 10.91
CA GLN A 36 14.82 -4.64 9.66
C GLN A 36 16.31 -4.31 9.70
N GLN A 37 16.74 -3.27 10.41
CA GLN A 37 18.14 -2.86 10.53
C GLN A 37 18.97 -3.87 11.33
N VAL A 38 18.34 -4.62 12.23
CA VAL A 38 18.98 -5.65 13.06
C VAL A 38 18.68 -7.08 12.61
N ARG A 39 18.17 -7.27 11.38
CA ARG A 39 17.95 -8.60 10.79
C ARG A 39 19.28 -9.37 10.68
N GLY A 40 19.20 -10.70 10.73
CA GLY A 40 20.37 -11.59 10.77
C GLY A 40 20.86 -11.80 12.20
N GLY A 41 22.15 -12.05 12.38
CA GLY A 41 22.73 -12.36 13.69
C GLY A 41 24.12 -11.77 13.88
N MET A 42 24.57 -11.77 15.12
CA MET A 42 25.98 -11.65 15.50
C MET A 42 26.35 -12.88 16.30
N VAL A 43 27.51 -13.45 16.02
CA VAL A 43 28.03 -14.64 16.74
C VAL A 43 29.54 -14.53 16.90
N TRP A 44 30.06 -15.13 17.98
CA TRP A 44 31.48 -15.32 18.15
C TRP A 44 31.90 -16.59 17.39
N LYS A 45 33.01 -16.51 16.63
CA LYS A 45 33.60 -17.63 15.91
C LYS A 45 35.07 -17.76 16.29
N SER A 46 35.43 -18.93 16.78
CA SER A 46 36.83 -19.24 17.12
C SER A 46 37.62 -19.63 15.87
N VAL A 47 38.79 -19.06 15.71
CA VAL A 47 39.75 -19.40 14.63
C VAL A 47 41.13 -19.54 15.32
N GLY A 48 41.59 -20.78 15.51
CA GLY A 48 42.72 -21.07 16.40
C GLY A 48 42.43 -20.60 17.83
N ASP A 49 43.37 -19.93 18.44
CA ASP A 49 43.26 -19.39 19.81
C ASP A 49 42.57 -18.03 19.90
N LYS A 50 41.91 -17.57 18.84
CA LYS A 50 41.30 -16.23 18.76
C LYS A 50 39.85 -16.31 18.41
N GLU A 51 39.04 -15.46 19.05
CA GLU A 51 37.63 -15.30 18.75
C GLU A 51 37.37 -14.02 17.91
N TYR A 52 36.51 -14.14 16.95
CA TYR A 52 36.12 -13.05 16.05
C TYR A 52 34.62 -12.84 16.10
N LEU A 53 34.17 -11.59 16.16
CA LEU A 53 32.78 -11.23 16.04
C LEU A 53 32.38 -11.29 14.57
N ILE A 54 31.39 -12.12 14.26
CA ILE A 54 30.88 -12.31 12.88
C ILE A 54 29.45 -11.78 12.82
N ARG A 55 29.20 -10.87 11.89
CA ARG A 55 27.86 -10.42 11.50
C ARG A 55 27.33 -11.34 10.40
N THR A 56 26.17 -11.95 10.61
CA THR A 56 25.52 -12.79 9.62
C THR A 56 24.30 -12.06 9.03
N SER A 57 24.18 -12.05 7.70
CA SER A 57 22.98 -11.57 7.02
C SER A 57 21.87 -12.65 7.07
N THR A 58 20.63 -12.26 6.72
CA THR A 58 19.52 -13.22 6.58
C THR A 58 19.71 -14.21 5.43
N LYS A 59 20.67 -13.96 4.54
CA LYS A 59 21.06 -14.85 3.43
C LYS A 59 22.23 -15.76 3.77
N GLY A 60 22.73 -15.70 5.02
CA GLY A 60 23.88 -16.50 5.44
C GLY A 60 25.24 -15.89 5.12
N GLU A 61 25.31 -14.72 4.48
CA GLU A 61 26.57 -14.01 4.26
C GLU A 61 27.21 -13.63 5.59
N GLN A 62 28.51 -13.83 5.72
CA GLN A 62 29.26 -13.58 6.94
C GLN A 62 30.27 -12.46 6.72
N LYS A 63 30.29 -11.50 7.66
CA LYS A 63 31.29 -10.41 7.68
C LYS A 63 31.95 -10.38 9.06
N SER A 64 33.27 -10.48 9.09
CA SER A 64 34.04 -10.30 10.34
C SER A 64 34.04 -8.83 10.73
N LEU A 65 33.73 -8.55 11.99
CA LEU A 65 33.77 -7.22 12.60
C LEU A 65 35.05 -6.99 13.42
N GLY A 66 35.90 -8.03 13.57
CA GLY A 66 37.15 -7.92 14.29
C GLY A 66 37.32 -9.01 15.35
N ARG A 67 38.51 -9.01 15.98
CA ARG A 67 38.83 -9.89 17.10
C ARG A 67 38.02 -9.49 18.35
N ARG A 68 37.90 -10.40 19.28
CA ARG A 68 37.28 -10.16 20.58
C ARG A 68 38.09 -9.12 21.35
N THR A 69 37.49 -7.98 21.60
CA THR A 69 38.00 -6.83 22.37
C THR A 69 36.83 -6.24 23.15
N THR A 70 37.11 -5.36 24.09
CA THR A 70 36.07 -4.64 24.84
C THR A 70 35.07 -3.91 23.88
N GLU A 71 35.56 -3.39 22.75
CA GLU A 71 34.71 -2.71 21.75
C GLU A 71 33.79 -3.69 21.04
N THR A 72 34.31 -4.85 20.57
CA THR A 72 33.49 -5.84 19.85
C THR A 72 32.52 -6.55 20.80
N GLU A 73 32.85 -6.72 22.08
CA GLU A 73 31.92 -7.19 23.11
C GLU A 73 30.78 -6.19 23.33
N ALA A 74 31.09 -4.90 23.45
CA ALA A 74 30.08 -3.86 23.55
C ALA A 74 29.16 -3.82 22.31
N MET A 75 29.71 -3.96 21.09
CA MET A 75 28.95 -4.07 19.86
C MET A 75 27.98 -5.27 19.86
N PHE A 76 28.48 -6.45 20.30
CA PHE A 76 27.69 -7.66 20.40
C PHE A 76 26.53 -7.51 21.39
N LEU A 77 26.81 -7.00 22.58
CA LEU A 77 25.81 -6.77 23.63
C LEU A 77 24.75 -5.78 23.16
N SER A 78 25.17 -4.63 22.62
CA SER A 78 24.25 -3.59 22.11
C SER A 78 23.35 -4.12 20.99
N PHE A 79 23.94 -4.87 20.03
CA PHE A 79 23.17 -5.48 18.94
C PHE A 79 22.15 -6.48 19.48
N THR A 80 22.56 -7.38 20.38
CA THR A 80 21.69 -8.43 20.92
C THR A 80 20.54 -7.84 21.74
N GLN A 81 20.83 -6.87 22.62
CA GLN A 81 19.80 -6.18 23.40
C GLN A 81 18.81 -5.42 22.51
N LYS A 82 19.33 -4.66 21.52
CA LYS A 82 18.48 -3.93 20.58
C LYS A 82 17.59 -4.86 19.75
N LYS A 83 18.15 -5.98 19.26
CA LYS A 83 17.40 -6.97 18.50
C LYS A 83 16.29 -7.58 19.34
N GLN A 84 16.61 -8.05 20.55
CA GLN A 84 15.63 -8.65 21.46
C GLN A 84 14.51 -7.66 21.80
N SER A 85 14.84 -6.44 22.22
CA SER A 85 13.86 -5.41 22.56
C SER A 85 12.91 -5.10 21.39
N LEU A 86 13.43 -5.02 20.14
CA LEU A 86 12.61 -4.77 18.96
C LEU A 86 11.71 -5.97 18.60
N GLU A 87 12.21 -7.21 18.75
CA GLU A 87 11.41 -8.43 18.52
C GLU A 87 10.27 -8.56 19.53
N GLU A 88 10.53 -8.31 20.83
CA GLU A 88 9.51 -8.28 21.89
C GLU A 88 8.48 -7.19 21.63
N ARG A 89 8.92 -5.97 21.25
CA ARG A 89 8.02 -4.87 20.95
C ARG A 89 7.15 -5.15 19.73
N VAL A 90 7.70 -5.71 18.63
CA VAL A 90 6.92 -6.14 17.46
C VAL A 90 5.87 -7.17 17.86
N SER A 91 6.22 -8.14 18.69
CA SER A 91 5.29 -9.17 19.18
C SER A 91 4.15 -8.55 20.00
N SER A 92 4.46 -7.67 20.94
CA SER A 92 3.48 -6.95 21.75
C SER A 92 2.54 -6.09 20.89
N LEU A 93 3.10 -5.34 19.94
CA LEU A 93 2.30 -4.51 19.02
C LEU A 93 1.41 -5.34 18.12
N LYS A 94 1.84 -6.51 17.63
CA LYS A 94 0.97 -7.44 16.87
C LYS A 94 -0.25 -7.86 17.70
N ASN A 95 -0.08 -8.16 18.97
CA ASN A 95 -1.20 -8.50 19.88
C ASN A 95 -2.14 -7.31 20.07
N THR A 96 -1.59 -6.10 20.18
CA THR A 96 -2.36 -4.85 20.27
C THR A 96 -3.17 -4.63 18.98
N ILE A 97 -2.54 -4.79 17.81
CA ILE A 97 -3.21 -4.70 16.51
C ILE A 97 -4.35 -5.71 16.40
N ALA A 98 -4.13 -6.98 16.76
CA ALA A 98 -5.18 -8.00 16.73
C ALA A 98 -6.38 -7.64 17.63
N ARG A 99 -6.16 -6.93 18.75
CA ARG A 99 -7.22 -6.39 19.60
C ARG A 99 -7.96 -5.25 18.88
N HIS A 100 -7.26 -4.30 18.28
CA HIS A 100 -7.88 -3.21 17.52
C HIS A 100 -8.67 -3.73 16.32
N GLU A 101 -8.21 -4.76 15.61
CA GLU A 101 -8.95 -5.39 14.51
C GLU A 101 -10.30 -5.94 14.97
N ARG A 102 -10.37 -6.58 16.16
CA ARG A 102 -11.64 -7.04 16.74
C ARG A 102 -12.55 -5.87 17.13
N MET A 103 -12.00 -4.80 17.71
CA MET A 103 -12.75 -3.60 18.06
C MET A 103 -13.26 -2.88 16.81
N ASN A 104 -12.42 -2.72 15.79
CA ASN A 104 -12.79 -2.14 14.50
C ASN A 104 -13.99 -2.87 13.88
N ARG A 105 -13.97 -4.22 13.92
CA ARG A 105 -15.09 -5.03 13.43
C ARG A 105 -16.36 -4.81 14.26
N ALA A 106 -16.26 -4.83 15.59
CA ALA A 106 -17.40 -4.65 16.48
C ALA A 106 -18.06 -3.29 16.32
N LEU A 107 -17.26 -2.24 16.17
CA LEU A 107 -17.70 -0.85 15.99
C LEU A 107 -17.92 -0.46 14.51
N ARG A 108 -17.74 -1.39 13.57
CA ARG A 108 -17.89 -1.14 12.12
C ARG A 108 -17.09 0.08 11.65
N VAL A 109 -15.85 0.21 12.13
CA VAL A 109 -14.97 1.34 11.82
C VAL A 109 -14.68 1.43 10.33
N GLY A 110 -14.41 0.29 9.67
CA GLY A 110 -14.08 0.21 8.26
C GLY A 110 -15.17 -0.41 7.40
N ARG A 111 -15.10 -0.15 6.09
CA ARG A 111 -16.02 -0.72 5.09
C ARG A 111 -15.33 -1.11 3.77
N MET A 112 -14.01 -0.93 3.68
CA MET A 112 -13.27 -1.38 2.50
C MET A 112 -13.39 -2.90 2.38
N PRO A 113 -13.58 -3.47 1.17
CA PRO A 113 -13.65 -4.93 1.00
C PRO A 113 -12.41 -5.63 1.57
N LYS A 114 -12.63 -6.68 2.37
CA LYS A 114 -11.54 -7.47 3.00
C LYS A 114 -10.49 -7.90 1.99
N ILE A 115 -10.88 -8.31 0.79
CA ILE A 115 -9.98 -8.79 -0.25
C ILE A 115 -8.96 -7.72 -0.63
N ALA A 116 -9.40 -6.47 -0.81
CA ALA A 116 -8.53 -5.36 -1.17
C ALA A 116 -7.52 -5.03 -0.04
N VAL A 117 -7.98 -4.98 1.22
CA VAL A 117 -7.08 -4.79 2.38
C VAL A 117 -6.08 -5.95 2.50
N SER A 118 -6.50 -7.18 2.18
CA SER A 118 -5.61 -8.36 2.20
C SER A 118 -4.54 -8.27 1.11
N ILE A 119 -4.87 -7.74 -0.07
CA ILE A 119 -3.90 -7.47 -1.15
C ILE A 119 -2.87 -6.42 -0.70
N LEU A 120 -3.33 -5.29 -0.13
CA LEU A 120 -2.42 -4.26 0.39
C LEU A 120 -1.47 -4.82 1.46
N ARG A 121 -1.98 -5.60 2.41
CA ARG A 121 -1.16 -6.28 3.43
C ARG A 121 -0.14 -7.22 2.80
N ARG A 122 -0.56 -8.00 1.81
CA ARG A 122 0.33 -8.94 1.13
C ARG A 122 1.44 -8.22 0.37
N LEU A 123 1.13 -7.11 -0.31
CA LEU A 123 2.14 -6.27 -0.94
C LEU A 123 3.14 -5.73 0.08
N ALA A 124 2.67 -5.19 1.20
CA ALA A 124 3.52 -4.66 2.27
C ALA A 124 4.40 -5.76 2.91
N ASP A 125 3.84 -6.95 3.20
CA ASP A 125 4.60 -8.07 3.75
C ASP A 125 5.68 -8.58 2.76
N ALA A 126 5.42 -8.47 1.45
CA ALA A 126 6.38 -8.77 0.40
C ALA A 126 7.40 -7.63 0.17
N GLY A 127 7.16 -6.44 0.73
CA GLY A 127 7.92 -5.21 0.45
C GLY A 127 7.79 -4.78 -1.00
N LEU A 128 6.61 -4.95 -1.56
CA LEU A 128 6.24 -4.55 -2.92
C LEU A 128 5.35 -3.30 -2.95
N ASP A 129 4.84 -2.86 -1.80
CA ASP A 129 3.95 -1.72 -1.64
C ASP A 129 4.58 -0.39 -2.12
N GLU A 130 5.90 -0.22 -1.96
CA GLU A 130 6.63 0.98 -2.39
C GLU A 130 6.71 1.17 -3.93
N TYR A 131 6.30 0.14 -4.69
CA TYR A 131 6.32 0.16 -6.16
C TYR A 131 4.97 0.48 -6.77
N PHE A 132 3.91 0.54 -5.95
CA PHE A 132 2.55 0.75 -6.40
C PHE A 132 1.87 1.92 -5.67
N ARG A 133 1.06 2.66 -6.41
CA ARG A 133 0.05 3.56 -5.85
C ARG A 133 -1.34 3.01 -6.17
N ILE A 134 -2.22 3.04 -5.20
CA ILE A 134 -3.62 2.72 -5.44
C ILE A 134 -4.26 3.94 -6.10
N VAL A 135 -4.87 3.75 -7.25
CA VAL A 135 -5.59 4.82 -7.94
C VAL A 135 -7.04 4.40 -8.19
N GLY A 136 -7.79 5.18 -8.93
CA GLY A 136 -9.19 4.86 -9.18
C GLY A 136 -10.09 4.97 -7.94
N THR A 137 -11.16 4.23 -7.93
CA THR A 137 -12.21 4.32 -6.90
C THR A 137 -11.72 3.95 -5.50
N TYR A 138 -10.78 3.00 -5.39
CA TYR A 138 -10.27 2.58 -4.08
C TYR A 138 -9.51 3.67 -3.32
N ALA A 139 -8.95 4.67 -4.00
CA ALA A 139 -8.31 5.82 -3.35
C ALA A 139 -9.25 6.57 -2.39
N LEU A 140 -10.56 6.55 -2.68
CA LEU A 140 -11.58 7.20 -1.86
C LEU A 140 -11.60 6.70 -0.41
N TYR A 141 -11.27 5.41 -0.18
CA TYR A 141 -11.23 4.87 1.19
C TYR A 141 -10.12 5.49 2.04
N ALA A 142 -9.01 5.90 1.43
CA ALA A 142 -7.96 6.63 2.13
C ALA A 142 -8.39 8.07 2.47
N TYR A 143 -9.09 8.73 1.56
CA TYR A 143 -9.61 10.09 1.79
C TYR A 143 -10.72 10.10 2.84
N GLU A 144 -11.65 9.14 2.80
CA GLU A 144 -12.66 8.93 3.85
C GLU A 144 -12.03 8.76 5.23
N ALA A 145 -11.02 7.89 5.29
CA ALA A 145 -10.35 7.57 6.55
C ALA A 145 -9.66 8.79 7.16
N ALA A 146 -9.00 9.61 6.33
CA ALA A 146 -8.35 10.84 6.77
C ALA A 146 -9.35 11.92 7.20
N ALA A 147 -10.46 12.03 6.46
CA ALA A 147 -11.50 13.05 6.70
C ALA A 147 -12.47 12.69 7.83
N GLY A 148 -12.49 11.43 8.29
CA GLY A 148 -13.46 10.97 9.29
C GLY A 148 -14.90 10.97 8.78
N VAL A 149 -15.12 10.70 7.49
CA VAL A 149 -16.43 10.68 6.85
C VAL A 149 -16.65 9.39 6.06
N ARG A 150 -17.90 9.13 5.65
CA ARG A 150 -18.25 8.06 4.72
C ARG A 150 -18.93 8.66 3.49
N LEU A 151 -18.39 8.38 2.34
CA LEU A 151 -18.98 8.75 1.06
C LEU A 151 -20.12 7.79 0.70
N THR A 152 -21.01 8.19 -0.19
CA THR A 152 -22.13 7.34 -0.62
C THR A 152 -21.64 6.09 -1.35
N THR A 153 -22.42 5.01 -1.27
CA THR A 153 -22.10 3.74 -1.94
C THR A 153 -22.08 3.90 -3.46
N GLU A 154 -22.87 4.81 -4.03
CA GLU A 154 -22.92 5.09 -5.47
C GLU A 154 -21.54 5.41 -6.04
N ILE A 155 -20.72 6.19 -5.32
CA ILE A 155 -19.39 6.63 -5.79
C ILE A 155 -18.26 5.69 -5.39
N THR A 156 -18.45 4.84 -4.37
CA THR A 156 -17.42 3.93 -3.86
C THR A 156 -17.58 2.49 -4.34
N SER A 157 -18.74 2.12 -4.92
CA SER A 157 -18.99 0.75 -5.37
C SER A 157 -18.15 0.42 -6.60
N THR A 158 -17.21 -0.51 -6.42
CA THR A 158 -16.42 -1.11 -7.49
C THR A 158 -15.91 -2.47 -7.06
N ARG A 159 -15.56 -3.32 -8.03
CA ARG A 159 -14.93 -4.62 -7.79
C ARG A 159 -13.51 -4.71 -8.36
N ASP A 160 -12.99 -3.60 -8.86
CA ASP A 160 -11.68 -3.49 -9.49
C ASP A 160 -10.77 -2.59 -8.66
N ILE A 161 -9.59 -3.08 -8.28
CA ILE A 161 -8.53 -2.27 -7.67
C ILE A 161 -7.44 -1.99 -8.68
N ASP A 162 -7.16 -0.71 -8.90
CA ASP A 162 -6.14 -0.23 -9.83
C ASP A 162 -4.80 -0.02 -9.11
N LEU A 163 -3.79 -0.81 -9.50
CA LEU A 163 -2.41 -0.71 -9.02
C LEU A 163 -1.56 0.04 -10.04
N LEU A 164 -1.27 1.30 -9.80
CA LEU A 164 -0.37 2.09 -10.64
C LEU A 164 1.08 1.76 -10.30
N TRP A 165 1.76 1.05 -11.20
CA TRP A 165 3.15 0.63 -11.06
C TRP A 165 4.13 1.73 -11.46
N ASP A 166 5.08 2.02 -10.57
CA ASP A 166 6.20 2.93 -10.86
C ASP A 166 7.32 2.21 -11.65
N THR A 167 7.25 2.28 -12.97
CA THR A 167 8.23 1.64 -13.86
C THR A 167 9.65 2.20 -13.73
N ARG A 168 9.85 3.37 -13.11
CA ARG A 168 11.19 3.93 -12.83
C ARG A 168 11.97 3.04 -11.86
N LYS A 169 11.26 2.28 -11.02
CA LYS A 169 11.81 1.34 -10.03
C LYS A 169 11.80 -0.12 -10.52
N ARG A 170 11.60 -0.39 -11.82
CA ARG A 170 11.35 -1.72 -12.37
C ARG A 170 12.40 -2.77 -12.00
N VAL A 171 13.70 -2.41 -12.02
CA VAL A 171 14.79 -3.34 -11.68
C VAL A 171 14.74 -3.75 -10.21
N MET A 172 14.52 -2.79 -9.32
CA MET A 172 14.37 -3.04 -7.88
C MET A 172 13.12 -3.88 -7.59
N PHE A 173 12.01 -3.56 -8.28
CA PHE A 173 10.78 -4.34 -8.21
C PHE A 173 11.01 -5.80 -8.61
N ALA A 174 11.62 -6.06 -9.79
CA ALA A 174 11.88 -7.41 -10.28
C ALA A 174 12.77 -8.20 -9.30
N GLN A 175 13.83 -7.59 -8.78
CA GLN A 175 14.69 -8.20 -7.77
C GLN A 175 13.95 -8.49 -6.47
N ARG A 176 13.03 -7.62 -6.06
CA ARG A 176 12.23 -7.82 -4.85
C ARG A 176 11.21 -8.92 -5.04
N LEU A 177 10.47 -8.88 -6.15
CA LEU A 177 9.47 -9.90 -6.50
C LEU A 177 10.09 -11.30 -6.55
N ALA A 178 11.22 -11.46 -7.25
CA ALA A 178 11.90 -12.74 -7.38
C ALA A 178 12.33 -13.38 -6.04
N LYS A 179 12.51 -12.57 -4.98
CA LYS A 179 12.80 -13.05 -3.62
C LYS A 179 11.57 -13.54 -2.86
N GLU A 180 10.38 -13.05 -3.22
CA GLU A 180 9.14 -13.26 -2.46
C GLU A 180 8.20 -14.26 -3.12
N ALA A 181 8.17 -14.28 -4.46
CA ALA A 181 7.28 -15.11 -5.25
C ALA A 181 7.80 -15.25 -6.70
N PRO A 182 7.43 -16.32 -7.42
CA PRO A 182 7.81 -16.48 -8.82
C PRO A 182 7.19 -15.43 -9.74
N SER A 183 6.02 -14.86 -9.36
CA SER A 183 5.33 -13.86 -10.17
C SER A 183 4.41 -12.99 -9.33
N MET A 184 3.91 -11.90 -9.92
CA MET A 184 2.90 -11.04 -9.29
C MET A 184 1.57 -11.79 -9.10
N LEU A 185 1.18 -12.64 -10.06
CA LEU A 185 0.01 -13.49 -9.90
C LEU A 185 0.15 -14.41 -8.68
N ALA A 186 1.32 -14.99 -8.47
CA ALA A 186 1.58 -15.82 -7.28
C ALA A 186 1.50 -15.02 -5.97
N VAL A 187 1.82 -13.71 -5.98
CA VAL A 187 1.59 -12.82 -4.83
C VAL A 187 0.11 -12.69 -4.53
N LEU A 188 -0.74 -12.48 -5.55
CA LEU A 188 -2.20 -12.41 -5.42
C LEU A 188 -2.80 -13.75 -4.99
N GLN A 189 -2.31 -14.86 -5.52
CA GLN A 189 -2.76 -16.22 -5.15
C GLN A 189 -2.45 -16.59 -3.69
N LYS A 190 -1.51 -15.92 -3.04
CA LYS A 190 -1.32 -16.05 -1.58
C LYS A 190 -2.44 -15.39 -0.77
N VAL A 191 -3.19 -14.48 -1.37
CA VAL A 191 -4.39 -13.86 -0.77
C VAL A 191 -5.63 -14.71 -1.04
N ASP A 192 -5.82 -15.07 -2.32
CA ASP A 192 -6.90 -15.96 -2.77
C ASP A 192 -6.37 -16.81 -3.93
N LYS A 193 -6.35 -18.13 -3.73
CA LYS A 193 -5.82 -19.10 -4.71
C LYS A 193 -6.54 -19.11 -6.05
N SER A 194 -7.77 -18.57 -6.09
CA SER A 194 -8.59 -18.54 -7.31
C SER A 194 -8.21 -17.41 -8.28
N PHE A 195 -7.30 -16.50 -7.91
CA PHE A 195 -6.83 -15.49 -8.86
C PHE A 195 -6.18 -16.12 -10.08
N HIS A 196 -6.60 -15.68 -11.24
CA HIS A 196 -6.04 -16.02 -12.55
C HIS A 196 -6.09 -14.81 -13.47
N VAL A 197 -5.23 -14.77 -14.49
CA VAL A 197 -5.20 -13.69 -15.48
C VAL A 197 -6.32 -13.93 -16.50
N ILE A 198 -7.03 -12.87 -16.87
CA ILE A 198 -8.07 -12.93 -17.92
C ILE A 198 -7.38 -13.05 -19.28
N GLU A 199 -7.76 -14.06 -20.10
CA GLU A 199 -7.10 -14.35 -21.40
C GLU A 199 -7.10 -13.17 -22.35
N ASP A 200 -8.24 -12.47 -22.47
CA ASP A 200 -8.42 -11.31 -23.37
C ASP A 200 -7.99 -9.98 -22.75
N GLN A 201 -7.72 -9.96 -21.44
CA GLN A 201 -7.30 -8.77 -20.66
C GLN A 201 -6.13 -9.09 -19.76
N LYS A 202 -4.98 -9.38 -20.37
CA LYS A 202 -3.77 -9.86 -19.68
C LYS A 202 -3.18 -8.91 -18.62
N TYR A 203 -3.73 -7.72 -18.45
CA TYR A 203 -3.39 -6.76 -17.40
C TYR A 203 -4.31 -6.85 -16.18
N THR A 204 -5.33 -7.72 -16.23
CA THR A 204 -6.32 -7.93 -15.17
C THR A 204 -6.19 -9.35 -14.62
N ALA A 205 -6.05 -9.47 -13.31
CA ALA A 205 -6.23 -10.72 -12.59
C ALA A 205 -7.58 -10.71 -11.88
N ILE A 206 -8.36 -11.78 -12.02
CA ILE A 206 -9.69 -11.93 -11.42
C ILE A 206 -9.75 -13.16 -10.51
N ASN A 207 -10.51 -13.06 -9.40
CA ASN A 207 -10.79 -14.19 -8.55
C ASN A 207 -12.19 -14.79 -8.83
N LYS A 208 -12.50 -15.92 -8.20
CA LYS A 208 -13.80 -16.62 -8.37
C LYS A 208 -15.03 -15.79 -7.95
N GLU A 209 -14.83 -14.74 -7.13
CA GLU A 209 -15.90 -13.85 -6.68
C GLU A 209 -16.08 -12.63 -7.61
N GLY A 210 -15.30 -12.55 -8.70
CA GLY A 210 -15.34 -11.46 -9.66
C GLY A 210 -14.66 -10.18 -9.14
N PHE A 211 -13.70 -10.31 -8.22
CA PHE A 211 -12.86 -9.19 -7.80
C PHE A 211 -11.66 -9.10 -8.72
N GLU A 212 -11.43 -7.93 -9.29
CA GLU A 212 -10.40 -7.67 -10.29
C GLU A 212 -9.22 -6.87 -9.70
N VAL A 213 -8.03 -7.16 -10.19
CA VAL A 213 -6.81 -6.43 -9.90
C VAL A 213 -6.17 -6.02 -11.20
N ASP A 214 -6.22 -4.72 -11.49
CA ASP A 214 -5.63 -4.14 -12.68
C ASP A 214 -4.25 -3.57 -12.38
N ILE A 215 -3.26 -3.90 -13.24
CA ILE A 215 -1.94 -3.29 -13.14
C ILE A 215 -1.72 -2.35 -14.30
N ILE A 216 -1.58 -1.08 -13.96
CA ILE A 216 -1.44 0.01 -14.91
C ILE A 216 -0.09 0.70 -14.77
N ARG A 217 0.40 1.29 -15.85
CA ARG A 217 1.62 2.10 -15.88
C ARG A 217 1.44 3.36 -16.70
N ARG A 218 2.42 4.27 -16.62
CA ARG A 218 2.50 5.40 -17.55
C ARG A 218 2.66 4.94 -19.00
N MET A 219 2.33 5.83 -19.94
CA MET A 219 2.66 5.63 -21.35
C MET A 219 4.16 5.40 -21.53
N ALA A 220 4.52 4.53 -22.48
CA ALA A 220 5.91 4.34 -22.86
C ALA A 220 6.45 5.65 -23.45
N ILE A 221 7.70 5.96 -23.13
CA ILE A 221 8.43 7.10 -23.66
C ILE A 221 9.70 6.55 -24.30
N ASP A 222 10.01 6.98 -25.52
CA ASP A 222 11.20 6.59 -26.28
C ASP A 222 11.40 5.06 -26.32
N ASP A 223 12.55 4.57 -25.84
CA ASP A 223 12.94 3.16 -25.85
C ASP A 223 12.37 2.34 -24.66
N ASP A 224 11.36 2.86 -23.95
CA ASP A 224 10.71 2.07 -22.89
C ASP A 224 10.16 0.75 -23.45
N PRO A 225 10.41 -0.39 -22.78
CA PRO A 225 9.85 -1.66 -23.20
C PRO A 225 8.33 -1.61 -23.28
N HIS A 226 7.77 -2.08 -24.41
CA HIS A 226 6.33 -2.23 -24.58
C HIS A 226 6.03 -3.37 -25.59
N PRO A 227 5.21 -4.35 -25.25
CA PRO A 227 4.58 -4.58 -23.94
C PRO A 227 5.59 -4.96 -22.86
N ILE A 228 5.24 -4.77 -21.59
CA ILE A 228 6.09 -5.13 -20.45
C ILE A 228 5.39 -6.11 -19.52
N ARG A 229 6.10 -7.15 -19.10
CA ARG A 229 5.66 -8.10 -18.07
C ARG A 229 6.18 -7.66 -16.70
N LEU A 230 5.45 -8.08 -15.67
CA LEU A 230 5.85 -7.84 -14.27
C LEU A 230 6.94 -8.80 -13.80
N SER A 231 7.05 -9.97 -14.42
CA SER A 231 8.04 -11.00 -14.10
C SER A 231 8.42 -11.77 -15.34
N ASP A 232 9.49 -12.56 -15.26
CA ASP A 232 9.92 -13.50 -16.30
C ASP A 232 9.09 -14.80 -16.30
N ALA A 233 8.20 -14.98 -15.30
CA ALA A 233 7.32 -16.13 -15.24
C ALA A 233 6.32 -16.11 -16.40
N ASP A 234 6.00 -17.28 -16.93
CA ASP A 234 5.05 -17.45 -18.03
C ASP A 234 3.60 -17.51 -17.52
N ASP A 235 3.22 -16.52 -16.66
CA ASP A 235 1.87 -16.41 -16.13
C ASP A 235 0.96 -15.50 -16.98
N GLY A 236 1.51 -14.93 -18.04
CA GLY A 236 0.78 -14.06 -18.96
C GLY A 236 0.34 -12.73 -18.37
N PHE A 237 0.82 -12.34 -17.16
CA PHE A 237 0.39 -11.11 -16.51
C PHE A 237 1.21 -9.91 -17.02
N TRP A 238 0.54 -9.02 -17.74
CA TRP A 238 1.10 -7.83 -18.37
C TRP A 238 0.67 -6.56 -17.64
N VAL A 239 1.13 -5.41 -18.14
CA VAL A 239 0.78 -4.08 -17.61
C VAL A 239 0.20 -3.23 -18.72
N VAL A 240 -0.95 -2.62 -18.47
CA VAL A 240 -1.59 -1.70 -19.44
C VAL A 240 -1.08 -0.27 -19.26
N GLN A 241 -0.96 0.45 -20.37
CA GLN A 241 -0.63 1.87 -20.35
C GLN A 241 -1.89 2.70 -20.09
N ALA A 242 -1.78 3.70 -19.22
CA ALA A 242 -2.85 4.65 -18.94
C ALA A 242 -2.41 6.09 -19.22
N LYS A 243 -3.28 6.86 -19.89
CA LYS A 243 -3.13 8.29 -20.08
C LYS A 243 -3.02 8.97 -18.69
N LYS A 244 -2.24 10.04 -18.59
CA LYS A 244 -2.03 10.80 -17.34
C LYS A 244 -1.37 10.03 -16.18
N ALA A 245 -1.04 8.75 -16.33
CA ALA A 245 -0.40 7.97 -15.28
C ALA A 245 0.98 8.52 -14.87
N ALA A 246 1.69 9.20 -15.78
CA ALA A 246 2.93 9.91 -15.45
C ALA A 246 2.68 11.05 -14.45
N ASP A 247 1.63 11.83 -14.66
CA ASP A 247 1.25 12.94 -13.78
C ASP A 247 0.87 12.40 -12.39
N LEU A 248 0.13 11.27 -12.33
CA LEU A 248 -0.21 10.60 -11.09
C LEU A 248 1.01 10.08 -10.33
N LEU A 249 2.05 9.58 -11.04
CA LEU A 249 3.30 9.12 -10.43
C LEU A 249 4.19 10.26 -9.94
N ASN A 250 4.13 11.43 -10.59
CA ASN A 250 4.90 12.61 -10.21
C ASN A 250 4.22 13.43 -9.10
N ALA A 251 2.94 13.20 -8.87
CA ALA A 251 2.20 13.84 -7.81
C ALA A 251 2.72 13.45 -6.43
N GLU A 252 2.47 14.31 -5.44
CA GLU A 252 2.70 14.01 -4.03
C GLU A 252 1.91 12.77 -3.60
N GLU A 253 2.55 11.89 -2.85
CA GLU A 253 1.92 10.70 -2.30
C GLU A 253 1.02 11.07 -1.12
N PHE A 254 -0.14 10.44 -1.08
CA PHE A 254 -1.01 10.45 0.09
C PHE A 254 -1.09 9.05 0.68
N SER A 255 -0.82 8.92 1.97
CA SER A 255 -0.77 7.60 2.60
C SER A 255 -1.58 7.59 3.89
N GLU A 256 -2.57 6.70 3.97
CA GLU A 256 -3.43 6.58 5.14
C GLU A 256 -3.67 5.11 5.52
N MET A 257 -3.98 4.87 6.79
CA MET A 257 -4.43 3.57 7.25
C MET A 257 -5.88 3.35 6.85
N VAL A 258 -6.16 2.30 6.10
CA VAL A 258 -7.52 1.88 5.74
C VAL A 258 -7.95 0.68 6.55
N VAL A 259 -9.26 0.58 6.81
CA VAL A 259 -9.86 -0.50 7.61
C VAL A 259 -10.89 -1.24 6.75
N ALA A 260 -10.79 -2.56 6.75
CA ALA A 260 -11.74 -3.43 6.07
C ALA A 260 -13.05 -3.60 6.85
N ASP A 261 -14.06 -4.12 6.16
CA ASP A 261 -15.35 -4.53 6.72
C ASP A 261 -15.24 -5.55 7.87
N ASN A 262 -14.22 -6.38 7.85
CA ASN A 262 -13.90 -7.34 8.92
C ASN A 262 -12.98 -6.77 10.02
N GLY A 263 -12.61 -5.48 9.95
CA GLY A 263 -11.80 -4.78 10.93
C GLY A 263 -10.29 -4.86 10.71
N THR A 264 -9.80 -5.64 9.72
CA THR A 264 -8.36 -5.69 9.39
C THR A 264 -7.88 -4.37 8.81
N MET A 265 -6.60 -4.05 9.02
CA MET A 265 -6.01 -2.77 8.65
C MET A 265 -4.86 -2.94 7.69
N ALA A 266 -4.68 -1.98 6.78
CA ALA A 266 -3.50 -1.88 5.92
C ALA A 266 -3.11 -0.42 5.68
N ARG A 267 -1.85 -0.18 5.32
CA ARG A 267 -1.43 1.09 4.73
C ARG A 267 -1.86 1.13 3.28
N MET A 268 -2.49 2.23 2.86
CA MET A 268 -2.78 2.52 1.46
C MET A 268 -2.00 3.75 1.05
N THR A 269 -1.15 3.62 0.05
CA THR A 269 -0.50 4.74 -0.62
C THR A 269 -1.21 5.03 -1.93
N THR A 270 -1.66 6.27 -2.08
CA THR A 270 -2.39 6.77 -3.24
C THR A 270 -1.85 8.14 -3.65
N ILE A 271 -2.53 8.83 -4.55
CA ILE A 271 -2.20 10.17 -5.01
C ILE A 271 -2.79 11.23 -4.06
N HIS A 272 -2.23 12.43 -4.08
CA HIS A 272 -2.78 13.56 -3.33
C HIS A 272 -4.25 13.83 -3.75
N PRO A 273 -5.17 14.11 -2.81
CA PRO A 273 -6.59 14.24 -3.14
C PRO A 273 -6.90 15.36 -4.14
N SER A 274 -6.13 16.46 -4.18
CA SER A 274 -6.30 17.49 -5.22
C SER A 274 -5.98 16.97 -6.63
N VAL A 275 -4.96 16.13 -6.76
CA VAL A 275 -4.59 15.47 -8.02
C VAL A 275 -5.66 14.47 -8.44
N PHE A 276 -6.24 13.76 -7.48
CA PHE A 276 -7.39 12.89 -7.73
C PHE A 276 -8.58 13.67 -8.31
N VAL A 277 -8.92 14.83 -7.71
CA VAL A 277 -9.99 15.70 -8.22
C VAL A 277 -9.74 16.08 -9.68
N ALA A 278 -8.56 16.63 -9.97
CA ALA A 278 -8.20 17.05 -11.31
C ALA A 278 -8.23 15.88 -12.32
N PHE A 279 -7.69 14.72 -11.94
CA PHE A 279 -7.71 13.52 -12.76
C PHE A 279 -9.13 13.03 -13.04
N LYS A 280 -10.00 12.98 -12.04
CA LYS A 280 -11.39 12.56 -12.20
C LYS A 280 -12.22 13.55 -13.02
N ARG A 281 -11.97 14.85 -12.85
CA ARG A 281 -12.59 15.88 -13.71
C ARG A 281 -12.16 15.75 -15.18
N TRP A 282 -10.87 15.45 -15.42
CA TRP A 282 -10.40 15.15 -16.76
C TRP A 282 -11.09 13.90 -17.33
N MET A 283 -11.12 12.78 -16.58
CA MET A 283 -11.78 11.54 -17.02
C MET A 283 -13.27 11.73 -17.31
N SER A 284 -13.96 12.56 -16.55
CA SER A 284 -15.39 12.83 -16.76
C SER A 284 -15.70 13.54 -18.09
N LYS A 285 -14.68 14.15 -18.71
CA LYS A 285 -14.79 14.87 -20.00
C LYS A 285 -14.28 14.04 -21.19
N GLU A 286 -13.66 12.88 -20.98
CA GLU A 286 -13.11 12.02 -22.05
C GLU A 286 -14.25 11.45 -22.92
N PRO A 287 -14.26 11.74 -24.25
CA PRO A 287 -15.34 11.34 -25.15
C PRO A 287 -15.52 9.83 -25.24
N ASP A 288 -14.39 9.09 -25.25
CA ASP A 288 -14.37 7.63 -25.45
C ASP A 288 -14.73 6.85 -24.17
N ARG A 289 -14.94 7.54 -23.06
CA ARG A 289 -15.27 6.90 -21.79
C ARG A 289 -16.77 6.65 -21.67
N ASP A 290 -17.12 5.48 -21.15
CA ASP A 290 -18.52 5.11 -20.88
C ASP A 290 -19.28 6.23 -20.13
N PRO A 291 -20.49 6.63 -20.57
CA PRO A 291 -21.24 7.74 -19.98
C PRO A 291 -21.54 7.57 -18.48
N LEU A 292 -21.81 6.35 -18.01
CA LEU A 292 -22.05 6.07 -16.60
C LEU A 292 -20.76 6.23 -15.78
N LYS A 293 -19.63 5.80 -16.34
CA LYS A 293 -18.31 6.00 -15.72
C LYS A 293 -17.95 7.49 -15.69
N ARG A 294 -18.25 8.27 -16.75
CA ARG A 294 -18.03 9.73 -16.76
C ARG A 294 -18.81 10.44 -15.65
N ARG A 295 -20.10 10.09 -15.50
CA ARG A 295 -20.95 10.65 -14.44
C ARG A 295 -20.36 10.29 -13.04
N ARG A 296 -19.98 9.05 -12.85
CA ARG A 296 -19.37 8.62 -11.58
C ARG A 296 -18.06 9.33 -11.30
N ASP A 297 -17.20 9.53 -12.31
CA ASP A 297 -15.94 10.25 -12.16
C ASP A 297 -16.18 11.71 -11.73
N ALA A 298 -17.20 12.39 -12.30
CA ALA A 298 -17.58 13.74 -11.88
C ALA A 298 -18.02 13.77 -10.40
N LEU A 299 -18.90 12.84 -9.98
CA LEU A 299 -19.36 12.74 -8.60
C LEU A 299 -18.22 12.43 -7.62
N GLN A 300 -17.25 11.58 -8.01
CA GLN A 300 -16.06 11.30 -7.22
C GLN A 300 -15.17 12.53 -7.06
N ALA A 301 -15.02 13.33 -8.13
CA ALA A 301 -14.28 14.59 -8.06
C ALA A 301 -14.95 15.57 -7.09
N ASP A 302 -16.26 15.77 -7.22
CA ASP A 302 -17.04 16.68 -6.36
C ASP A 302 -16.96 16.28 -4.88
N ALA A 303 -17.04 14.97 -4.60
CA ALA A 303 -16.97 14.44 -3.25
C ALA A 303 -15.58 14.67 -2.60
N VAL A 304 -14.50 14.44 -3.34
CA VAL A 304 -13.14 14.64 -2.81
C VAL A 304 -12.81 16.14 -2.69
N GLU A 305 -13.29 16.97 -3.61
CA GLU A 305 -13.17 18.43 -3.52
C GLU A 305 -13.87 18.95 -2.26
N TRP A 306 -15.07 18.47 -1.96
CA TRP A 306 -15.76 18.78 -0.72
C TRP A 306 -14.95 18.33 0.52
N ILE A 307 -14.39 17.11 0.51
CA ILE A 307 -13.50 16.62 1.59
C ILE A 307 -12.33 17.59 1.80
N LEU A 308 -11.70 18.05 0.74
CA LEU A 308 -10.56 18.97 0.80
C LEU A 308 -10.98 20.30 1.47
N HIS A 309 -12.11 20.88 1.07
CA HIS A 309 -12.55 22.17 1.60
C HIS A 309 -13.08 22.08 3.04
N GLU A 310 -13.88 21.08 3.35
CA GLU A 310 -14.60 21.01 4.62
C GLU A 310 -13.86 20.22 5.72
N ARG A 311 -13.03 19.26 5.34
CA ARG A 311 -12.42 18.30 6.29
C ARG A 311 -10.90 18.34 6.30
N LEU A 312 -10.26 18.64 5.18
CA LEU A 312 -8.81 18.62 5.03
C LEU A 312 -8.26 19.94 4.42
N PRO A 313 -8.70 21.14 4.92
CA PRO A 313 -8.30 22.41 4.32
C PRO A 313 -6.78 22.65 4.38
N HIS A 314 -6.09 22.06 5.34
CA HIS A 314 -4.63 22.13 5.47
C HIS A 314 -3.88 21.44 4.30
N MET A 315 -4.56 20.64 3.50
CA MET A 315 -4.01 19.99 2.30
C MET A 315 -4.18 20.84 1.04
N LEU A 316 -4.96 21.91 1.09
CA LEU A 316 -5.05 22.86 0.00
C LEU A 316 -3.79 23.73 0.02
N LYS A 317 -3.02 23.75 -1.07
CA LYS A 317 -1.91 24.70 -1.22
C LYS A 317 -2.50 26.08 -1.52
N ASP A 318 -2.08 27.11 -0.78
CA ASP A 318 -2.48 28.49 -1.01
C ASP A 318 -2.23 28.87 -2.49
N GLY A 319 -3.31 29.23 -3.21
CA GLY A 319 -3.27 29.70 -4.59
C GLY A 319 -3.05 28.64 -5.67
N ALA A 320 -3.08 27.35 -5.33
CA ALA A 320 -3.00 26.29 -6.35
C ALA A 320 -4.39 26.06 -6.96
N GLU A 321 -4.65 26.63 -8.13
CA GLU A 321 -5.65 26.05 -9.03
C GLU A 321 -5.27 24.60 -9.30
N ILE A 322 -6.24 23.69 -9.12
CA ILE A 322 -6.08 22.25 -9.35
C ILE A 322 -5.96 22.04 -10.86
N CYS A 323 -4.74 22.20 -11.43
CA CYS A 323 -4.46 21.97 -12.84
C CYS A 323 -3.74 20.62 -13.03
N LEU A 324 -4.24 19.82 -13.97
CA LEU A 324 -3.55 18.68 -14.60
C LEU A 324 -3.22 18.99 -16.04
#